data_c6a59609574e805ef964b576babc01e2
#
_entry.id   c6a59609574e805ef964b576babc01e2
#
_cell.length_a   1.000
_cell.length_b   1.000
_cell.length_c   1.000
_cell.angle_alpha   90.00
_cell.angle_beta   90.00
_cell.angle_gamma   90.00
#
_symmetry.space_group_name_H-M   'P 1'
#
loop_
_entity.id
_entity.type
_entity.pdbx_description
1 polymer ?
#
loop_
_entity_poly.entity_id
_entity_poly.type
_entity_poly.pdbx_seq_one_letter_code
_entity_poly.pdbx_strand_id
1 'polypeptide(L)'
;MSEPTRTRPGAKPAEEMELDDLREEIRMIDHDIVELIARRTYVADTIAEVKAEEGLPTTDETQEQAVMERAGENAEQFDVDANLVKAIFRLLIELNKVEQREKR
;
A
#
# COMPACT_ATOMS: atom_id res chain seq x y z
N MET A 1 -15.98 16.88 6.34
CA MET A 1 -15.66 16.77 4.94
C MET A 1 -14.27 16.23 4.78
N SER A 2 -14.17 15.19 4.05
CA SER A 2 -12.86 14.63 3.87
C SER A 2 -12.08 15.51 2.90
N GLU A 3 -10.83 15.67 3.20
CA GLU A 3 -9.99 16.53 2.41
C GLU A 3 -9.05 15.66 1.60
N PRO A 4 -9.32 15.50 0.36
CA PRO A 4 -8.51 14.60 -0.44
C PRO A 4 -7.10 15.08 -0.64
N THR A 5 -6.91 16.36 -0.67
CA THR A 5 -5.61 16.96 -0.82
C THR A 5 -4.49 16.00 -1.10
N ARG A 6 -4.45 15.48 -2.22
CA ARG A 6 -3.34 14.65 -2.65
C ARG A 6 -2.36 15.42 -3.45
N THR A 7 -2.55 16.73 -3.48
CA THR A 7 -1.71 17.62 -4.25
C THR A 7 -0.36 17.75 -3.59
N ARG A 8 0.70 17.66 -4.34
CA ARG A 8 2.03 17.88 -3.83
C ARG A 8 2.22 19.34 -3.48
N PRO A 9 3.09 19.62 -2.51
CA PRO A 9 3.39 21.02 -2.21
C PRO A 9 3.82 21.75 -3.47
N GLY A 10 3.22 22.89 -3.74
CA GLY A 10 3.53 23.69 -4.90
C GLY A 10 2.82 23.31 -6.18
N ALA A 11 2.10 22.19 -6.19
CA ALA A 11 1.35 21.78 -7.38
C ALA A 11 -0.01 22.45 -7.40
N LYS A 12 -0.55 22.65 -8.60
CA LYS A 12 -1.90 23.19 -8.76
C LYS A 12 -2.93 22.17 -8.30
N PRO A 13 -4.08 22.62 -7.80
CA PRO A 13 -5.21 21.71 -7.60
C PRO A 13 -5.58 21.02 -8.90
N ALA A 14 -6.04 19.77 -8.78
CA ALA A 14 -6.36 18.98 -9.97
C ALA A 14 -7.39 19.69 -10.86
N GLU A 15 -8.33 20.41 -10.24
CA GLU A 15 -9.39 21.10 -10.99
C GLU A 15 -8.85 22.19 -11.90
N GLU A 16 -7.64 22.66 -11.65
CA GLU A 16 -7.02 23.73 -12.43
C GLU A 16 -6.00 23.22 -13.43
N MET A 17 -5.81 21.91 -13.50
CA MET A 17 -4.80 21.31 -14.36
C MET A 17 -5.36 20.96 -15.73
N GLU A 18 -4.50 21.11 -16.75
CA GLU A 18 -4.86 20.64 -18.08
C GLU A 18 -4.61 19.14 -18.17
N LEU A 19 -5.10 18.52 -19.24
CA LEU A 19 -5.04 17.07 -19.37
C LEU A 19 -3.62 16.53 -19.29
N ASP A 20 -2.66 17.18 -19.92
CA ASP A 20 -1.27 16.71 -19.84
C ASP A 20 -0.72 16.81 -18.43
N ASP A 21 -1.09 17.87 -17.70
CA ASP A 21 -0.67 18.01 -16.30
C ASP A 21 -1.29 16.92 -15.44
N LEU A 22 -2.54 16.58 -15.69
CA LEU A 22 -3.23 15.53 -14.94
C LEU A 22 -2.59 14.18 -15.19
N ARG A 23 -2.21 13.90 -16.43
CA ARG A 23 -1.53 12.66 -16.78
C ARG A 23 -0.16 12.57 -16.10
N GLU A 24 0.54 13.69 -16.04
CA GLU A 24 1.83 13.72 -15.37
C GLU A 24 1.65 13.49 -13.88
N GLU A 25 0.60 14.07 -13.30
CA GLU A 25 0.29 13.86 -11.88
C GLU A 25 0.04 12.38 -11.60
N ILE A 26 -0.69 11.69 -12.46
CA ILE A 26 -0.93 10.27 -12.30
C ILE A 26 0.39 9.48 -12.35
N ARG A 27 1.27 9.83 -13.28
CA ARG A 27 2.56 9.12 -13.36
C ARG A 27 3.37 9.27 -12.09
N MET A 28 3.33 10.47 -11.50
CA MET A 28 4.07 10.72 -10.26
C MET A 28 3.44 9.97 -9.08
N ILE A 29 2.11 9.92 -9.03
CA ILE A 29 1.42 9.16 -7.99
C ILE A 29 1.73 7.67 -8.13
N ASP A 30 1.71 7.15 -9.35
CA ASP A 30 2.02 5.75 -9.58
C ASP A 30 3.42 5.41 -9.12
N HIS A 31 4.37 6.29 -9.41
CA HIS A 31 5.74 6.11 -8.92
C HIS A 31 5.76 6.03 -7.39
N ASP A 32 5.04 6.92 -6.73
CA ASP A 32 5.01 6.95 -5.27
C ASP A 32 4.36 5.70 -4.70
N ILE A 33 3.33 5.19 -5.38
CA ILE A 33 2.69 3.94 -4.95
C ILE A 33 3.70 2.79 -4.99
N VAL A 34 4.46 2.68 -6.07
CA VAL A 34 5.46 1.61 -6.17
C VAL A 34 6.53 1.78 -5.12
N GLU A 35 6.95 3.01 -4.86
CA GLU A 35 7.94 3.28 -3.83
C GLU A 35 7.43 2.84 -2.46
N LEU A 36 6.16 3.13 -2.15
CA LEU A 36 5.56 2.71 -0.88
C LEU A 36 5.44 1.18 -0.81
N ILE A 37 5.11 0.54 -1.92
CA ILE A 37 5.07 -0.92 -1.96
C ILE A 37 6.46 -1.49 -1.65
N ALA A 38 7.50 -0.90 -2.23
CA ALA A 38 8.87 -1.36 -1.97
C ALA A 38 9.24 -1.21 -0.51
N ARG A 39 8.90 -0.07 0.10
CA ARG A 39 9.18 0.16 1.51
C ARG A 39 8.42 -0.83 2.39
N ARG A 40 7.17 -1.07 2.06
CA ARG A 40 6.35 -2.01 2.81
C ARG A 40 6.93 -3.42 2.70
N THR A 41 7.40 -3.80 1.51
CA THR A 41 8.01 -5.10 1.29
C THR A 41 9.28 -5.25 2.14
N TYR A 42 10.10 -4.21 2.17
CA TYR A 42 11.32 -4.25 2.99
C TYR A 42 10.99 -4.47 4.47
N VAL A 43 10.00 -3.75 4.98
CA VAL A 43 9.59 -3.89 6.38
C VAL A 43 9.01 -5.28 6.64
N ALA A 44 8.19 -5.78 5.71
CA ALA A 44 7.61 -7.12 5.85
C ALA A 44 8.70 -8.20 5.87
N ASP A 45 9.71 -8.05 5.01
CA ASP A 45 10.85 -8.99 5.01
C ASP A 45 11.58 -8.95 6.35
N THR A 46 11.77 -7.75 6.89
CA THR A 46 12.45 -7.60 8.19
C THR A 46 11.64 -8.28 9.29
N ILE A 47 10.32 -8.12 9.27
CA ILE A 47 9.48 -8.81 10.24
C ILE A 47 9.63 -10.32 10.12
N ALA A 48 9.66 -10.84 8.89
CA ALA A 48 9.84 -12.27 8.68
C ALA A 48 11.17 -12.77 9.21
N GLU A 49 12.25 -11.98 9.04
CA GLU A 49 13.55 -12.34 9.56
C GLU A 49 13.55 -12.38 11.08
N VAL A 50 12.94 -11.39 11.71
CA VAL A 50 12.84 -11.36 13.17
C VAL A 50 12.06 -12.55 13.68
N LYS A 51 10.94 -12.87 13.03
CA LYS A 51 10.12 -14.02 13.45
C LYS A 51 10.91 -15.32 13.31
N ALA A 52 11.68 -15.46 12.24
CA ALA A 52 12.51 -16.65 12.05
C ALA A 52 13.54 -16.78 13.14
N GLU A 53 14.17 -15.67 13.52
CA GLU A 53 15.17 -15.69 14.59
C GLU A 53 14.56 -16.06 15.93
N GLU A 54 13.33 -15.69 16.16
CA GLU A 54 12.64 -15.99 17.41
C GLU A 54 11.88 -17.31 17.37
N GLY A 55 11.96 -18.02 16.25
CA GLY A 55 11.26 -19.30 16.13
C GLY A 55 9.76 -19.18 15.95
N LEU A 56 9.28 -18.01 15.53
CA LEU A 56 7.86 -17.78 15.33
C LEU A 56 7.46 -18.12 13.89
N PRO A 57 6.19 -18.51 13.67
CA PRO A 57 5.71 -18.76 12.30
C PRO A 57 5.77 -17.50 11.47
N THR A 58 6.17 -17.61 10.21
CA THR A 58 6.24 -16.47 9.31
C THR A 58 4.89 -16.14 8.70
N THR A 59 3.96 -17.08 8.68
CA THR A 59 2.60 -16.86 8.18
C THR A 59 1.65 -16.83 9.36
N ASP A 60 0.77 -15.83 9.39
CA ASP A 60 -0.18 -15.65 10.48
C ASP A 60 -1.48 -15.11 9.89
N GLU A 61 -2.48 -16.00 9.80
CA GLU A 61 -3.77 -15.64 9.21
C GLU A 61 -4.48 -14.55 10.01
N THR A 62 -4.33 -14.57 11.32
CA THR A 62 -4.94 -13.53 12.15
C THR A 62 -4.37 -12.16 11.81
N GLN A 63 -3.06 -12.09 11.61
CA GLN A 63 -2.40 -10.85 11.25
C GLN A 63 -2.82 -10.40 9.85
N GLU A 64 -2.97 -11.34 8.92
CA GLU A 64 -3.44 -11.00 7.58
C GLU A 64 -4.86 -10.46 7.59
N GLN A 65 -5.72 -11.04 8.42
CA GLN A 65 -7.08 -10.53 8.61
C GLN A 65 -7.05 -9.10 9.16
N ALA A 66 -6.20 -8.85 10.14
CA ALA A 66 -6.09 -7.51 10.71
C ALA A 66 -5.63 -6.49 9.66
N VAL A 67 -4.71 -6.88 8.78
CA VAL A 67 -4.27 -6.01 7.69
C VAL A 67 -5.45 -5.67 6.77
N MET A 68 -6.26 -6.67 6.44
CA MET A 68 -7.41 -6.46 5.57
C MET A 68 -8.43 -5.53 6.21
N GLU A 69 -8.67 -5.69 7.50
CA GLU A 69 -9.62 -4.84 8.21
C GLU A 69 -9.14 -3.39 8.24
N ARG A 70 -7.86 -3.19 8.55
CA ARG A 70 -7.30 -1.84 8.55
C ARG A 70 -7.34 -1.21 7.16
N ALA A 71 -7.09 -2.02 6.13
CA ALA A 71 -7.15 -1.52 4.76
C ALA A 71 -8.55 -1.01 4.44
N GLY A 72 -9.58 -1.75 4.86
CA GLY A 72 -10.95 -1.30 4.65
C GLY A 72 -11.28 -0.03 5.39
N GLU A 73 -10.84 0.07 6.65
CA GLU A 73 -11.06 1.27 7.45
C GLU A 73 -10.35 2.48 6.84
N ASN A 74 -9.12 2.29 6.39
CA ASN A 74 -8.38 3.37 5.76
C ASN A 74 -9.05 3.81 4.47
N ALA A 75 -9.57 2.86 3.69
CA ALA A 75 -10.26 3.18 2.45
C ALA A 75 -11.48 4.06 2.72
N GLU A 76 -12.25 3.72 3.76
CA GLU A 76 -13.43 4.50 4.11
C GLU A 76 -13.05 5.91 4.54
N GLN A 77 -11.94 6.03 5.25
CA GLN A 77 -11.47 7.34 5.69
C GLN A 77 -11.17 8.26 4.51
N PHE A 78 -10.73 7.71 3.40
CA PHE A 78 -10.35 8.49 2.23
C PHE A 78 -11.35 8.38 1.07
N ASP A 79 -12.54 7.86 1.34
CA ASP A 79 -13.61 7.74 0.34
C ASP A 79 -13.22 6.91 -0.86
N VAL A 80 -12.51 5.81 -0.60
CA VAL A 80 -12.16 4.85 -1.65
C VAL A 80 -12.90 3.56 -1.36
N ASP A 81 -13.26 2.81 -2.39
CA ASP A 81 -14.01 1.57 -2.21
C ASP A 81 -13.24 0.59 -1.32
N ALA A 82 -13.84 0.23 -0.19
CA ALA A 82 -13.16 -0.61 0.81
C ALA A 82 -12.89 -2.00 0.27
N ASN A 83 -13.82 -2.58 -0.48
CA ASN A 83 -13.64 -3.93 -0.97
C ASN A 83 -12.51 -4.02 -2.00
N LEU A 84 -12.41 -3.01 -2.87
CA LEU A 84 -11.34 -2.99 -3.85
C LEU A 84 -9.98 -2.75 -3.19
N VAL A 85 -9.94 -1.88 -2.18
CA VAL A 85 -8.68 -1.65 -1.46
C VAL A 85 -8.25 -2.92 -0.72
N LYS A 86 -9.19 -3.65 -0.13
CA LYS A 86 -8.86 -4.92 0.50
C LYS A 86 -8.28 -5.90 -0.52
N ALA A 87 -8.83 -5.93 -1.74
CA ALA A 87 -8.30 -6.79 -2.78
C ALA A 87 -6.85 -6.42 -3.12
N ILE A 88 -6.56 -5.13 -3.19
CA ILE A 88 -5.19 -4.67 -3.43
C ILE A 88 -4.27 -5.14 -2.31
N PHE A 89 -4.69 -5.02 -1.07
CA PHE A 89 -3.85 -5.44 0.06
C PHE A 89 -3.68 -6.95 0.11
N ARG A 90 -4.68 -7.72 -0.35
CA ARG A 90 -4.49 -9.16 -0.48
C ARG A 90 -3.37 -9.48 -1.47
N LEU A 91 -3.29 -8.72 -2.57
CA LEU A 91 -2.21 -8.89 -3.52
C LEU A 91 -0.86 -8.47 -2.94
N LEU A 92 -0.83 -7.42 -2.12
CA LEU A 92 0.39 -7.02 -1.45
C LEU A 92 0.89 -8.11 -0.50
N ILE A 93 -0.02 -8.74 0.21
CA ILE A 93 0.33 -9.86 1.08
C ILE A 93 0.93 -11.01 0.23
N GLU A 94 0.32 -11.32 -0.91
CA GLU A 94 0.83 -12.35 -1.79
C GLU A 94 2.20 -11.99 -2.35
N LEU A 95 2.39 -10.75 -2.73
CA LEU A 95 3.68 -10.28 -3.22
C LEU A 95 4.77 -10.51 -2.18
N ASN A 96 4.49 -10.18 -0.92
CA ASN A 96 5.46 -10.35 0.15
C ASN A 96 5.79 -11.83 0.36
N LYS A 97 4.81 -12.71 0.24
CA LYS A 97 5.05 -14.15 0.38
C LYS A 97 5.94 -14.68 -0.73
N VAL A 98 5.71 -14.24 -1.96
CA VAL A 98 6.53 -14.65 -3.09
C VAL A 98 7.97 -14.19 -2.91
N GLU A 99 8.15 -12.92 -2.52
CA GLU A 99 9.48 -12.38 -2.29
C GLU A 99 10.22 -13.15 -1.21
N GLN A 100 9.53 -13.47 -0.13
CA GLN A 100 10.15 -14.23 0.97
C GLN A 100 10.56 -15.61 0.53
N ARG A 101 9.74 -16.28 -0.29
CA ARG A 101 10.09 -17.60 -0.79
C ARG A 101 11.32 -17.58 -1.69
N GLU A 102 11.44 -16.54 -2.50
CA GLU A 102 12.57 -16.44 -3.42
C GLU A 102 13.88 -16.13 -2.72
N LYS A 103 13.81 -15.57 -1.54
CA LYS A 103 15.02 -15.23 -0.78
C LYS A 103 15.58 -16.39 0.02
N ARG A 104 14.90 -17.52 0.06
CA ARG A 104 15.34 -18.69 0.81
C ARG A 104 16.28 -19.58 0.02
#